data_c6239ef8c7937e7c31198cc522c7100a
#
_entry.id   c6239ef8c7937e7c31198cc522c7100a
#
_cell.length_a   1.000
_cell.length_b   1.000
_cell.length_c   1.000
_cell.angle_alpha   90.00
_cell.angle_beta   90.00
_cell.angle_gamma   90.00
#
_symmetry.space_group_name_H-M   'P 1'
#
loop_
_entity.id
_entity.type
_entity.pdbx_description
1 polymer ?
#
loop_
_entity_poly.entity_id
_entity_poly.type
_entity_poly.pdbx_seq_one_letter_code
_entity_poly.pdbx_strand_id
1 'polypeptide(L)'
;MEGISHEVASLAGTWGLGKLVAVYDDNGISIDGEVHGWFTDDTPKRFEAYGWNVIRHIDGHNADDIKRAIEQAVAQSDKPTLICAKTIIGFGAPHKQGKEESHGAPLGKDEIAAAREQLGWSYAPFEIPADIYAGWDHKAAGAEREKVWNAAFDAYAAAHPELAAEFKRRLAGQLPADWAEKSNAYVAKLQAEGPEVATRKASQMALDAFGPLLPELIGGSADLAGSNLTKWKGSLDAGNGNSADGKGNYVYYGVREFGMTAIANGLALHGGFIPYDATFLVFSDYARNAVRMSALIPAHAIHVYTHDSIGLGEDGPTHQPVEHLASLRYIPNNQLWRPCDAVESAVSWKLAIERKGAPSCLVFSRQNLKHQQRSAQQVAEIARGGYVLSDPQDTKFKAILIATGSEVELAMEAARTLAQQDIAVRVVSMPCTELFDGQPLEYREGVLPGWCRARVAVEAATADFWRKYVGLDG
;
A
#
# COMPACT_ATOMS: atom_id res chain seq x y z
N MET A 1 -17.50 -8.25 -13.28
CA MET A 1 -16.39 -8.75 -12.41
C MET A 1 -15.09 -8.22 -12.97
N GLU A 2 -14.26 -7.56 -12.15
CA GLU A 2 -13.02 -6.91 -12.58
C GLU A 2 -11.85 -7.87 -12.56
N GLY A 3 -10.76 -7.54 -13.28
CA GLY A 3 -9.56 -8.38 -13.37
C GLY A 3 -8.93 -8.72 -12.02
N ILE A 4 -8.89 -7.77 -11.07
CA ILE A 4 -8.38 -8.01 -9.71
C ILE A 4 -9.15 -9.11 -8.96
N SER A 5 -10.44 -9.32 -9.27
CA SER A 5 -11.24 -10.38 -8.65
C SER A 5 -10.66 -11.77 -8.92
N HIS A 6 -10.03 -11.98 -10.08
CA HIS A 6 -9.37 -13.25 -10.43
C HIS A 6 -8.14 -13.49 -9.57
N GLU A 7 -7.32 -12.46 -9.37
CA GLU A 7 -6.11 -12.54 -8.56
C GLU A 7 -6.44 -12.87 -7.10
N VAL A 8 -7.33 -12.08 -6.48
CA VAL A 8 -7.62 -12.22 -5.05
C VAL A 8 -8.50 -13.43 -4.74
N ALA A 9 -9.46 -13.79 -5.61
CA ALA A 9 -10.31 -14.95 -5.41
C ALA A 9 -9.51 -16.25 -5.53
N SER A 10 -8.57 -16.34 -6.47
CA SER A 10 -7.66 -17.48 -6.59
C SER A 10 -6.81 -17.66 -5.34
N LEU A 11 -6.25 -16.57 -4.78
CA LEU A 11 -5.49 -16.62 -3.52
C LEU A 11 -6.38 -17.02 -2.34
N ALA A 12 -7.56 -16.46 -2.21
CA ALA A 12 -8.48 -16.75 -1.12
C ALA A 12 -8.87 -18.25 -1.08
N GLY A 13 -9.11 -18.84 -2.26
CA GLY A 13 -9.36 -20.27 -2.37
C GLY A 13 -8.15 -21.11 -1.99
N THR A 14 -6.95 -20.72 -2.48
CA THR A 14 -5.67 -21.41 -2.17
C THR A 14 -5.37 -21.38 -0.67
N TRP A 15 -5.67 -20.28 0.00
CA TRP A 15 -5.44 -20.12 1.45
C TRP A 15 -6.57 -20.69 2.32
N GLY A 16 -7.66 -21.15 1.72
CA GLY A 16 -8.78 -21.71 2.46
C GLY A 16 -9.44 -20.71 3.40
N LEU A 17 -9.71 -19.49 2.97
CA LEU A 17 -10.24 -18.41 3.80
C LEU A 17 -11.73 -18.67 4.16
N GLY A 18 -12.01 -19.67 4.99
CA GLY A 18 -13.35 -20.16 5.29
C GLY A 18 -14.30 -19.17 5.97
N LYS A 19 -13.79 -18.05 6.52
CA LYS A 19 -14.61 -16.97 7.06
C LYS A 19 -15.03 -15.92 6.01
N LEU A 20 -14.49 -16.02 4.79
CA LEU A 20 -14.82 -15.11 3.70
C LEU A 20 -16.10 -15.57 3.01
N VAL A 21 -17.15 -14.78 3.11
CA VAL A 21 -18.40 -14.95 2.39
C VAL A 21 -18.58 -13.76 1.45
N ALA A 22 -18.71 -14.02 0.16
CA ALA A 22 -18.95 -13.03 -0.86
C ALA A 22 -20.32 -13.27 -1.52
N VAL A 23 -20.96 -12.19 -1.94
CA VAL A 23 -22.20 -12.24 -2.73
C VAL A 23 -21.91 -11.71 -4.11
N TYR A 24 -22.25 -12.50 -5.13
CA TYR A 24 -22.25 -12.07 -6.52
C TYR A 24 -23.67 -11.63 -6.89
N ASP A 25 -23.84 -10.34 -7.12
CA ASP A 25 -25.06 -9.74 -7.63
C ASP A 25 -25.14 -10.00 -9.14
N ASP A 26 -25.84 -11.06 -9.53
CA ASP A 26 -26.00 -11.51 -10.91
C ASP A 26 -27.26 -10.89 -11.53
N ASN A 27 -27.24 -9.60 -11.81
CA ASN A 27 -28.36 -8.87 -12.39
C ASN A 27 -28.31 -8.77 -13.94
N GLY A 28 -27.21 -9.18 -14.57
CA GLY A 28 -27.07 -9.20 -16.03
C GLY A 28 -26.92 -7.82 -16.69
N ILE A 29 -26.72 -6.75 -15.89
CA ILE A 29 -26.62 -5.37 -16.37
C ILE A 29 -25.27 -4.76 -15.99
N SER A 30 -24.70 -4.01 -16.90
CA SER A 30 -23.60 -3.09 -16.66
C SER A 30 -24.04 -1.66 -17.03
N ILE A 31 -23.14 -0.69 -16.91
CA ILE A 31 -23.41 0.69 -17.28
C ILE A 31 -23.71 0.86 -18.80
N ASP A 32 -23.25 -0.09 -19.62
CA ASP A 32 -23.48 -0.11 -21.08
C ASP A 32 -24.70 -0.95 -21.51
N GLY A 33 -25.47 -1.45 -20.53
CA GLY A 33 -26.67 -2.28 -20.78
C GLY A 33 -26.47 -3.76 -20.46
N GLU A 34 -27.19 -4.63 -21.18
CA GLU A 34 -27.17 -6.08 -20.98
C GLU A 34 -25.79 -6.68 -21.32
N VAL A 35 -25.25 -7.50 -20.42
CA VAL A 35 -23.86 -8.00 -20.50
C VAL A 35 -23.65 -9.15 -21.50
N HIS A 36 -24.69 -9.73 -22.10
CA HIS A 36 -24.59 -10.94 -22.93
C HIS A 36 -23.65 -10.82 -24.15
N GLY A 37 -23.33 -9.59 -24.59
CA GLY A 37 -22.40 -9.34 -25.70
C GLY A 37 -20.92 -9.34 -25.33
N TRP A 38 -20.58 -9.24 -24.03
CA TRP A 38 -19.18 -9.11 -23.57
C TRP A 38 -18.88 -9.82 -22.25
N PHE A 39 -19.86 -10.39 -21.57
CA PHE A 39 -19.66 -11.18 -20.34
C PHE A 39 -20.56 -12.41 -20.36
N THR A 40 -20.00 -13.56 -20.75
CA THR A 40 -20.70 -14.84 -20.90
C THR A 40 -20.10 -15.93 -20.02
N ASP A 41 -19.24 -15.54 -19.08
CA ASP A 41 -18.53 -16.47 -18.22
C ASP A 41 -19.48 -17.17 -17.23
N ASP A 42 -19.24 -18.46 -17.01
CA ASP A 42 -19.87 -19.20 -15.91
C ASP A 42 -19.14 -18.84 -14.60
N THR A 43 -19.55 -17.73 -13.97
CA THR A 43 -18.97 -17.23 -12.72
C THR A 43 -18.97 -18.30 -11.62
N PRO A 44 -20.04 -19.06 -11.36
CA PRO A 44 -20.04 -20.17 -10.43
C PRO A 44 -18.91 -21.17 -10.67
N LYS A 45 -18.75 -21.70 -11.89
CA LYS A 45 -17.70 -22.66 -12.21
C LYS A 45 -16.29 -22.08 -12.06
N ARG A 46 -16.13 -20.79 -12.39
CA ARG A 46 -14.85 -20.11 -12.20
C ARG A 46 -14.44 -20.09 -10.73
N PHE A 47 -15.33 -19.75 -9.81
CA PHE A 47 -15.04 -19.75 -8.39
C PHE A 47 -14.86 -21.16 -7.81
N GLU A 48 -15.61 -22.15 -8.32
CA GLU A 48 -15.34 -23.56 -7.99
C GLU A 48 -13.93 -23.98 -8.40
N ALA A 49 -13.45 -23.54 -9.58
CA ALA A 49 -12.08 -23.79 -10.04
C ALA A 49 -11.01 -23.10 -9.16
N TYR A 50 -11.36 -21.99 -8.49
CA TYR A 50 -10.49 -21.35 -7.48
C TYR A 50 -10.53 -22.07 -6.12
N GLY A 51 -11.34 -23.12 -5.95
CA GLY A 51 -11.47 -23.86 -4.70
C GLY A 51 -12.49 -23.29 -3.72
N TRP A 52 -13.37 -22.40 -4.17
CA TRP A 52 -14.46 -21.85 -3.36
C TRP A 52 -15.63 -22.84 -3.23
N ASN A 53 -16.36 -22.75 -2.14
CA ASN A 53 -17.74 -23.24 -2.04
C ASN A 53 -18.65 -22.24 -2.78
N VAL A 54 -19.60 -22.75 -3.61
CA VAL A 54 -20.47 -21.89 -4.40
C VAL A 54 -21.93 -22.27 -4.16
N ILE A 55 -22.72 -21.33 -3.67
CA ILE A 55 -24.16 -21.47 -3.49
C ILE A 55 -24.84 -20.79 -4.67
N ARG A 56 -25.46 -21.62 -5.52
CA ARG A 56 -25.99 -21.19 -6.82
C ARG A 56 -27.51 -20.87 -6.75
N HIS A 57 -27.98 -20.08 -7.68
CA HIS A 57 -29.39 -19.87 -7.99
C HIS A 57 -30.21 -19.34 -6.81
N ILE A 58 -29.64 -18.41 -6.04
CA ILE A 58 -30.39 -17.72 -4.98
C ILE A 58 -31.26 -16.63 -5.59
N ASP A 59 -32.54 -16.59 -5.25
CA ASP A 59 -33.40 -15.45 -5.53
C ASP A 59 -33.03 -14.29 -4.61
N GLY A 60 -32.33 -13.30 -5.15
CA GLY A 60 -31.86 -12.12 -4.42
C GLY A 60 -32.98 -11.17 -3.97
N HIS A 61 -34.24 -11.43 -4.32
CA HIS A 61 -35.40 -10.69 -3.84
C HIS A 61 -36.28 -11.50 -2.86
N ASN A 62 -35.88 -12.75 -2.54
CA ASN A 62 -36.54 -13.59 -1.55
C ASN A 62 -35.71 -13.65 -0.25
N ALA A 63 -36.25 -13.03 0.82
CA ALA A 63 -35.58 -12.95 2.12
C ALA A 63 -35.25 -14.32 2.74
N ASP A 64 -36.13 -15.32 2.60
CA ASP A 64 -35.92 -16.66 3.16
C ASP A 64 -34.83 -17.41 2.38
N ASP A 65 -34.75 -17.21 1.07
CA ASP A 65 -33.70 -17.78 0.22
C ASP A 65 -32.32 -17.20 0.54
N ILE A 66 -32.26 -15.87 0.69
CA ILE A 66 -31.06 -15.16 1.13
C ILE A 66 -30.60 -15.63 2.53
N LYS A 67 -31.53 -15.70 3.50
CA LYS A 67 -31.25 -16.16 4.85
C LYS A 67 -30.65 -17.56 4.86
N ARG A 68 -31.28 -18.49 4.14
CA ARG A 68 -30.81 -19.88 4.01
C ARG A 68 -29.39 -19.94 3.42
N ALA A 69 -29.12 -19.15 2.37
CA ALA A 69 -27.81 -19.11 1.73
C ALA A 69 -26.73 -18.57 2.68
N ILE A 70 -27.04 -17.53 3.45
CA ILE A 70 -26.11 -16.97 4.46
C ILE A 70 -25.84 -18.01 5.57
N GLU A 71 -26.87 -18.67 6.11
CA GLU A 71 -26.71 -19.70 7.13
C GLU A 71 -25.86 -20.87 6.63
N GLN A 72 -26.06 -21.31 5.40
CA GLN A 72 -25.24 -22.33 4.75
C GLN A 72 -23.78 -21.87 4.56
N ALA A 73 -23.56 -20.62 4.15
CA ALA A 73 -22.23 -20.05 3.94
C ALA A 73 -21.45 -19.94 5.27
N VAL A 74 -22.11 -19.49 6.34
CA VAL A 74 -21.51 -19.35 7.68
C VAL A 74 -21.16 -20.71 8.32
N ALA A 75 -21.93 -21.75 8.01
CA ALA A 75 -21.64 -23.11 8.47
C ALA A 75 -20.41 -23.73 7.77
N GLN A 76 -20.00 -23.20 6.62
CA GLN A 76 -18.81 -23.61 5.88
C GLN A 76 -17.58 -22.91 6.46
N SER A 77 -16.54 -23.66 6.86
CA SER A 77 -15.40 -23.09 7.59
C SER A 77 -14.03 -23.35 6.97
N ASP A 78 -13.92 -24.23 5.98
CA ASP A 78 -12.64 -24.64 5.37
C ASP A 78 -12.37 -24.00 4.02
N LYS A 79 -13.37 -23.38 3.40
CA LYS A 79 -13.27 -22.71 2.11
C LYS A 79 -14.04 -21.40 2.09
N PRO A 80 -13.58 -20.39 1.35
CA PRO A 80 -14.39 -19.19 1.10
C PRO A 80 -15.66 -19.57 0.34
N THR A 81 -16.75 -18.83 0.58
CA THR A 81 -18.05 -19.11 -0.03
C THR A 81 -18.49 -17.95 -0.92
N LEU A 82 -18.91 -18.26 -2.15
CA LEU A 82 -19.61 -17.33 -3.04
C LEU A 82 -21.10 -17.67 -3.09
N ILE A 83 -21.97 -16.71 -2.77
CA ILE A 83 -23.41 -16.78 -2.96
C ILE A 83 -23.74 -16.08 -4.28
N CYS A 84 -24.27 -16.82 -5.27
CA CYS A 84 -24.70 -16.28 -6.55
C CYS A 84 -26.18 -15.92 -6.46
N ALA A 85 -26.47 -14.64 -6.27
CA ALA A 85 -27.82 -14.11 -6.13
C ALA A 85 -28.32 -13.50 -7.44
N LYS A 86 -29.39 -14.06 -7.99
CA LYS A 86 -30.06 -13.48 -9.14
C LYS A 86 -30.91 -12.30 -8.68
N THR A 87 -30.65 -11.13 -9.24
CA THR A 87 -31.35 -9.89 -8.88
C THR A 87 -31.82 -9.14 -10.13
N ILE A 88 -32.60 -8.09 -9.91
CA ILE A 88 -33.00 -7.13 -10.91
C ILE A 88 -32.55 -5.75 -10.45
N ILE A 89 -31.67 -5.10 -11.20
CA ILE A 89 -31.25 -3.74 -10.87
C ILE A 89 -32.46 -2.79 -10.87
N GLY A 90 -32.58 -1.91 -9.89
CA GLY A 90 -33.72 -1.00 -9.77
C GLY A 90 -35.04 -1.70 -9.45
N PHE A 91 -34.98 -2.87 -8.80
CA PHE A 91 -36.17 -3.68 -8.44
C PHE A 91 -37.27 -2.82 -7.80
N GLY A 92 -38.50 -2.99 -8.31
CA GLY A 92 -39.66 -2.23 -7.88
C GLY A 92 -39.88 -0.93 -8.65
N ALA A 93 -38.97 -0.48 -9.51
CA ALA A 93 -39.20 0.67 -10.41
C ALA A 93 -39.81 0.19 -11.73
N PRO A 94 -41.11 0.40 -11.96
CA PRO A 94 -41.85 -0.33 -13.03
C PRO A 94 -41.37 -0.03 -14.46
N HIS A 95 -40.77 1.15 -14.70
CA HIS A 95 -40.32 1.55 -16.02
C HIS A 95 -38.80 1.47 -16.19
N LYS A 96 -38.02 1.42 -15.07
CA LYS A 96 -36.55 1.49 -15.09
C LYS A 96 -35.85 0.25 -14.54
N GLN A 97 -36.56 -0.67 -13.87
CA GLN A 97 -35.93 -1.90 -13.38
C GLN A 97 -35.40 -2.75 -14.53
N GLY A 98 -34.28 -3.43 -14.31
CA GLY A 98 -33.61 -4.27 -15.30
C GLY A 98 -32.90 -3.51 -16.40
N LYS A 99 -32.71 -2.19 -16.27
CA LYS A 99 -32.04 -1.34 -17.26
C LYS A 99 -30.88 -0.60 -16.67
N GLU A 100 -29.90 -0.28 -17.52
CA GLU A 100 -28.69 0.49 -17.17
C GLU A 100 -28.98 1.89 -16.59
N GLU A 101 -30.14 2.49 -16.98
CA GLU A 101 -30.62 3.76 -16.44
C GLU A 101 -30.73 3.78 -14.91
N SER A 102 -30.84 2.61 -14.27
CA SER A 102 -30.91 2.45 -12.82
C SER A 102 -29.52 2.42 -12.15
N HIS A 103 -28.44 2.40 -12.93
CA HIS A 103 -27.08 2.25 -12.43
C HIS A 103 -26.51 3.55 -11.86
N GLY A 104 -27.05 4.33 -11.16
CA GLY A 104 -26.45 5.52 -10.54
C GLY A 104 -27.06 6.84 -10.98
N ALA A 105 -28.04 6.83 -11.88
CA ALA A 105 -28.85 7.98 -12.19
C ALA A 105 -30.05 8.07 -11.23
N PRO A 106 -30.50 9.28 -10.85
CA PRO A 106 -31.74 9.45 -10.08
C PRO A 106 -32.95 8.88 -10.87
N LEU A 107 -33.80 8.12 -10.19
CA LEU A 107 -34.99 7.57 -10.82
C LEU A 107 -35.93 8.67 -11.33
N GLY A 108 -36.00 9.82 -10.66
CA GLY A 108 -36.95 10.90 -10.91
C GLY A 108 -38.23 10.78 -10.08
N LYS A 109 -38.94 11.90 -9.90
CA LYS A 109 -40.08 11.96 -8.99
C LYS A 109 -41.20 10.99 -9.33
N ASP A 110 -41.54 10.89 -10.62
CA ASP A 110 -42.67 10.07 -11.09
C ASP A 110 -42.35 8.57 -10.96
N GLU A 111 -41.13 8.16 -11.28
CA GLU A 111 -40.68 6.78 -11.12
C GLU A 111 -40.56 6.39 -9.64
N ILE A 112 -40.11 7.29 -8.78
CA ILE A 112 -40.10 7.08 -7.34
C ILE A 112 -41.50 6.86 -6.80
N ALA A 113 -42.49 7.66 -7.23
CA ALA A 113 -43.86 7.49 -6.84
C ALA A 113 -44.42 6.13 -7.27
N ALA A 114 -44.18 5.74 -8.53
CA ALA A 114 -44.61 4.46 -9.06
C ALA A 114 -43.92 3.26 -8.37
N ALA A 115 -42.63 3.38 -8.07
CA ALA A 115 -41.90 2.35 -7.33
C ALA A 115 -42.41 2.20 -5.88
N ARG A 116 -42.77 3.29 -5.23
CA ARG A 116 -43.38 3.24 -3.88
C ARG A 116 -44.71 2.53 -3.88
N GLU A 117 -45.56 2.81 -4.89
CA GLU A 117 -46.82 2.14 -5.07
C GLU A 117 -46.63 0.64 -5.31
N GLN A 118 -45.74 0.27 -6.24
CA GLN A 118 -45.42 -1.13 -6.55
C GLN A 118 -44.87 -1.91 -5.36
N LEU A 119 -44.03 -1.28 -4.52
CA LEU A 119 -43.44 -1.88 -3.30
C LEU A 119 -44.37 -1.80 -2.08
N GLY A 120 -45.56 -1.21 -2.21
CA GLY A 120 -46.50 -1.04 -1.11
C GLY A 120 -46.06 -0.07 -0.03
N TRP A 121 -45.14 0.88 -0.36
CA TRP A 121 -44.61 1.85 0.59
C TRP A 121 -45.42 3.16 0.59
N SER A 122 -46.33 3.30 1.55
CA SER A 122 -47.28 4.40 1.63
C SER A 122 -46.81 5.61 2.46
N TYR A 123 -45.68 5.52 3.16
CA TYR A 123 -45.20 6.56 4.05
C TYR A 123 -44.54 7.71 3.28
N ALA A 124 -44.51 8.92 3.86
CA ALA A 124 -43.88 10.07 3.24
C ALA A 124 -42.35 9.87 3.08
N PRO A 125 -41.66 10.65 2.21
CA PRO A 125 -40.20 10.62 2.13
C PRO A 125 -39.56 10.85 3.50
N PHE A 126 -38.56 9.96 3.86
CA PHE A 126 -37.85 9.96 5.14
C PHE A 126 -38.72 9.63 6.38
N GLU A 127 -39.97 9.29 6.20
CA GLU A 127 -40.82 8.77 7.28
C GLU A 127 -40.69 7.25 7.36
N ILE A 128 -40.15 6.75 8.46
CA ILE A 128 -39.99 5.32 8.73
C ILE A 128 -40.87 4.94 9.91
N PRO A 129 -41.75 3.92 9.78
CA PRO A 129 -42.62 3.47 10.88
C PRO A 129 -41.84 3.04 12.12
N ALA A 130 -42.41 3.24 13.29
CA ALA A 130 -41.76 2.95 14.56
C ALA A 130 -41.47 1.46 14.77
N ASP A 131 -42.29 0.58 14.26
CA ASP A 131 -42.09 -0.88 14.29
C ASP A 131 -40.91 -1.32 13.41
N ILE A 132 -40.72 -0.68 12.23
CA ILE A 132 -39.54 -0.90 11.40
C ILE A 132 -38.30 -0.40 12.10
N TYR A 133 -38.33 0.81 12.68
CA TYR A 133 -37.22 1.33 13.49
C TYR A 133 -36.86 0.37 14.63
N ALA A 134 -37.87 -0.16 15.37
CA ALA A 134 -37.64 -1.09 16.46
C ALA A 134 -37.02 -2.40 15.98
N GLY A 135 -37.41 -2.90 14.78
CA GLY A 135 -36.84 -4.09 14.17
C GLY A 135 -35.38 -3.94 13.76
N TRP A 136 -34.94 -2.73 13.38
CA TRP A 136 -33.56 -2.44 12.97
C TRP A 136 -32.69 -1.84 14.07
N ASP A 137 -33.29 -1.38 15.20
CA ASP A 137 -32.53 -0.83 16.31
C ASP A 137 -31.86 -1.92 17.16
N HIS A 138 -30.59 -2.16 16.89
CA HIS A 138 -29.75 -3.09 17.60
C HIS A 138 -28.86 -2.46 18.69
N LYS A 139 -29.07 -1.18 19.06
CA LYS A 139 -28.21 -0.50 20.05
C LYS A 139 -28.15 -1.22 21.39
N ALA A 140 -29.27 -1.64 21.93
CA ALA A 140 -29.32 -2.39 23.19
C ALA A 140 -28.64 -3.76 23.08
N ALA A 141 -28.93 -4.50 22.01
CA ALA A 141 -28.30 -5.80 21.75
C ALA A 141 -26.80 -5.65 21.48
N GLY A 142 -26.38 -4.60 20.79
CA GLY A 142 -24.97 -4.26 20.56
C GLY A 142 -24.24 -3.97 21.86
N ALA A 143 -24.81 -3.13 22.72
CA ALA A 143 -24.24 -2.77 24.02
C ALA A 143 -24.06 -4.01 24.93
N GLU A 144 -25.01 -4.95 24.91
CA GLU A 144 -24.87 -6.19 25.71
C GLU A 144 -23.75 -7.09 25.15
N ARG A 145 -23.63 -7.22 23.82
CA ARG A 145 -22.52 -7.96 23.19
C ARG A 145 -21.17 -7.34 23.52
N GLU A 146 -21.06 -6.02 23.47
CA GLU A 146 -19.84 -5.28 23.82
C GLU A 146 -19.48 -5.49 25.30
N LYS A 147 -20.46 -5.45 26.20
CA LYS A 147 -20.26 -5.73 27.62
C LYS A 147 -19.73 -7.16 27.86
N VAL A 148 -20.29 -8.16 27.17
CA VAL A 148 -19.81 -9.55 27.26
C VAL A 148 -18.38 -9.67 26.75
N TRP A 149 -18.07 -9.02 25.61
CA TRP A 149 -16.72 -8.99 25.05
C TRP A 149 -15.72 -8.31 26.00
N ASN A 150 -16.09 -7.15 26.56
CA ASN A 150 -15.23 -6.41 27.50
C ASN A 150 -14.93 -7.26 28.76
N ALA A 151 -15.93 -7.92 29.32
CA ALA A 151 -15.73 -8.81 30.47
C ALA A 151 -14.78 -9.97 30.14
N ALA A 152 -14.92 -10.58 28.97
CA ALA A 152 -14.02 -11.64 28.50
C ALA A 152 -12.59 -11.10 28.28
N PHE A 153 -12.45 -9.89 27.71
CA PHE A 153 -11.15 -9.26 27.51
C PHE A 153 -10.49 -8.87 28.84
N ASP A 154 -11.23 -8.37 29.82
CA ASP A 154 -10.72 -8.04 31.15
C ASP A 154 -10.20 -9.32 31.87
N ALA A 155 -10.93 -10.43 31.77
CA ALA A 155 -10.46 -11.72 32.30
C ALA A 155 -9.19 -12.20 31.57
N TYR A 156 -9.15 -12.07 30.25
CA TYR A 156 -7.96 -12.37 29.46
C TYR A 156 -6.77 -11.49 29.85
N ALA A 157 -6.99 -10.18 30.04
CA ALA A 157 -5.94 -9.23 30.42
C ALA A 157 -5.39 -9.52 31.83
N ALA A 158 -6.23 -9.99 32.74
CA ALA A 158 -5.78 -10.43 34.07
C ALA A 158 -4.93 -11.70 34.01
N ALA A 159 -5.28 -12.65 33.13
CA ALA A 159 -4.55 -13.89 32.95
C ALA A 159 -3.27 -13.73 32.10
N HIS A 160 -3.27 -12.82 31.14
CA HIS A 160 -2.21 -12.61 30.13
C HIS A 160 -1.91 -11.13 29.94
N PRO A 161 -1.39 -10.40 30.94
CA PRO A 161 -1.25 -8.94 30.91
C PRO A 161 -0.36 -8.44 29.78
N GLU A 162 0.75 -9.13 29.48
CA GLU A 162 1.67 -8.74 28.40
C GLU A 162 1.04 -8.89 27.02
N LEU A 163 0.33 -9.99 26.76
CA LEU A 163 -0.36 -10.23 25.49
C LEU A 163 -1.51 -9.23 25.29
N ALA A 164 -2.25 -8.90 26.35
CA ALA A 164 -3.31 -7.91 26.30
C ALA A 164 -2.78 -6.49 26.04
N ALA A 165 -1.65 -6.14 26.65
CA ALA A 165 -0.97 -4.86 26.41
C ALA A 165 -0.48 -4.78 24.94
N GLU A 166 0.13 -5.86 24.43
CA GLU A 166 0.60 -5.93 23.04
C GLU A 166 -0.56 -5.85 22.04
N PHE A 167 -1.68 -6.52 22.29
CA PHE A 167 -2.89 -6.42 21.48
C PHE A 167 -3.40 -4.98 21.41
N LYS A 168 -3.52 -4.32 22.56
CA LYS A 168 -3.93 -2.88 22.61
C LYS A 168 -2.96 -1.98 21.87
N ARG A 169 -1.65 -2.18 22.05
CA ARG A 169 -0.59 -1.42 21.38
C ARG A 169 -0.74 -1.49 19.85
N ARG A 170 -0.88 -2.71 19.32
CA ARG A 170 -1.01 -2.92 17.87
C ARG A 170 -2.28 -2.32 17.31
N LEU A 171 -3.44 -2.53 17.97
CA LEU A 171 -4.71 -1.95 17.53
C LEU A 171 -4.70 -0.42 17.57
N ALA A 172 -3.98 0.18 18.52
CA ALA A 172 -3.77 1.62 18.58
C ALA A 172 -2.73 2.13 17.53
N GLY A 173 -2.12 1.23 16.75
CA GLY A 173 -1.06 1.54 15.81
C GLY A 173 0.17 2.18 16.48
N GLN A 174 0.44 1.85 17.73
CA GLN A 174 1.60 2.35 18.47
C GLN A 174 2.80 1.44 18.22
N LEU A 175 3.98 2.03 18.00
CA LEU A 175 5.24 1.30 17.91
C LEU A 175 5.73 0.90 19.31
N PRO A 176 6.62 -0.12 19.44
CA PRO A 176 7.25 -0.48 20.70
C PRO A 176 7.95 0.71 21.36
N ALA A 177 7.95 0.76 22.69
CA ALA A 177 8.51 1.88 23.45
C ALA A 177 10.01 2.13 23.15
N ASP A 178 10.76 1.07 22.83
CA ASP A 178 12.18 1.11 22.49
C ASP A 178 12.48 1.27 20.99
N TRP A 179 11.43 1.43 20.17
CA TRP A 179 11.56 1.56 18.72
C TRP A 179 12.51 2.68 18.29
N ALA A 180 12.33 3.89 18.84
CA ALA A 180 13.13 5.06 18.45
C ALA A 180 14.62 4.86 18.82
N GLU A 181 14.90 4.31 20.00
CA GLU A 181 16.26 4.00 20.43
C GLU A 181 16.92 2.98 19.51
N LYS A 182 16.28 1.83 19.30
CA LYS A 182 16.83 0.71 18.52
C LYS A 182 16.99 1.05 17.04
N SER A 183 16.01 1.72 16.46
CA SER A 183 16.08 2.13 15.05
C SER A 183 17.16 3.17 14.80
N ASN A 184 17.32 4.16 15.68
CA ASN A 184 18.39 5.15 15.58
C ASN A 184 19.77 4.53 15.80
N ALA A 185 19.90 3.61 16.75
CA ALA A 185 21.16 2.87 16.99
C ALA A 185 21.56 2.06 15.74
N TYR A 186 20.59 1.44 15.05
CA TYR A 186 20.86 0.72 13.81
C TYR A 186 21.33 1.64 12.68
N VAL A 187 20.70 2.80 12.50
CA VAL A 187 21.14 3.82 11.53
C VAL A 187 22.56 4.30 11.82
N ALA A 188 22.86 4.60 13.09
CA ALA A 188 24.20 5.03 13.50
C ALA A 188 25.26 3.93 13.27
N LYS A 189 24.91 2.67 13.54
CA LYS A 189 25.76 1.52 13.24
C LYS A 189 26.10 1.44 11.74
N LEU A 190 25.12 1.55 10.86
CA LEU A 190 25.34 1.52 9.40
C LEU A 190 26.23 2.68 8.94
N GLN A 191 26.05 3.88 9.50
CA GLN A 191 26.93 5.03 9.19
C GLN A 191 28.39 4.78 9.62
N ALA A 192 28.59 4.09 10.73
CA ALA A 192 29.92 3.76 11.22
C ALA A 192 30.59 2.62 10.43
N GLU A 193 29.82 1.59 10.05
CA GLU A 193 30.33 0.42 9.31
C GLU A 193 30.52 0.69 7.81
N GLY A 194 29.75 1.58 7.22
CA GLY A 194 29.84 1.98 5.83
C GLY A 194 29.70 0.84 4.80
N PRO A 195 28.67 -0.02 4.87
CA PRO A 195 28.58 -1.15 3.95
C PRO A 195 28.33 -0.70 2.51
N GLU A 196 29.10 -1.22 1.56
CA GLU A 196 28.92 -1.01 0.11
C GLU A 196 28.12 -2.15 -0.50
N VAL A 197 26.82 -1.97 -0.56
CA VAL A 197 25.86 -2.98 -1.04
C VAL A 197 24.80 -2.36 -1.93
N ALA A 198 24.12 -3.19 -2.73
CA ALA A 198 22.90 -2.75 -3.41
C ALA A 198 21.84 -2.29 -2.39
N THR A 199 21.11 -1.21 -2.68
CA THR A 199 20.13 -0.72 -1.71
C THR A 199 18.98 -1.72 -1.48
N ARG A 200 18.66 -2.63 -2.42
CA ARG A 200 17.77 -3.77 -2.15
C ARG A 200 18.34 -4.71 -1.07
N LYS A 201 19.67 -4.89 -1.00
CA LYS A 201 20.31 -5.67 0.07
C LYS A 201 20.29 -4.88 1.38
N ALA A 202 20.51 -3.58 1.33
CA ALA A 202 20.37 -2.71 2.50
C ALA A 202 18.92 -2.72 3.04
N SER A 203 17.92 -2.80 2.15
CA SER A 203 16.51 -2.99 2.52
C SER A 203 16.30 -4.31 3.27
N GLN A 204 16.87 -5.43 2.80
CA GLN A 204 16.83 -6.70 3.53
C GLN A 204 17.52 -6.60 4.89
N MET A 205 18.67 -5.92 4.98
CA MET A 205 19.37 -5.70 6.24
C MET A 205 18.53 -4.87 7.22
N ALA A 206 17.76 -3.89 6.73
CA ALA A 206 16.81 -3.14 7.54
C ALA A 206 15.66 -4.02 8.04
N LEU A 207 15.11 -4.88 7.19
CA LEU A 207 14.10 -5.88 7.60
C LEU A 207 14.65 -6.89 8.62
N ASP A 208 15.90 -7.35 8.46
CA ASP A 208 16.59 -8.20 9.44
C ASP A 208 16.74 -7.53 10.82
N ALA A 209 16.89 -6.19 10.84
CA ALA A 209 17.05 -5.42 12.07
C ALA A 209 15.72 -4.99 12.69
N PHE A 210 14.76 -4.56 11.89
CA PHE A 210 13.50 -3.99 12.36
C PHE A 210 12.41 -5.05 12.54
N GLY A 211 12.38 -6.08 11.70
CA GLY A 211 11.37 -7.13 11.74
C GLY A 211 11.24 -7.80 13.11
N PRO A 212 12.35 -8.18 13.79
CA PRO A 212 12.27 -8.75 15.14
C PRO A 212 11.67 -7.81 16.19
N LEU A 213 11.68 -6.50 15.96
CA LEU A 213 11.09 -5.51 16.86
C LEU A 213 9.58 -5.33 16.64
N LEU A 214 9.07 -5.74 15.49
CA LEU A 214 7.73 -5.46 14.99
C LEU A 214 6.99 -6.76 14.63
N PRO A 215 6.43 -7.49 15.61
CA PRO A 215 5.67 -8.70 15.33
C PRO A 215 4.43 -8.46 14.43
N GLU A 216 3.98 -7.22 14.31
CA GLU A 216 2.92 -6.78 13.41
C GLU A 216 3.37 -6.55 11.95
N LEU A 217 4.67 -6.61 11.67
CA LEU A 217 5.20 -6.46 10.32
C LEU A 217 4.88 -7.71 9.49
N ILE A 218 4.07 -7.54 8.46
CA ILE A 218 3.68 -8.61 7.54
C ILE A 218 3.93 -8.16 6.10
N GLY A 219 4.54 -9.01 5.30
CA GLY A 219 4.80 -8.61 3.92
C GLY A 219 5.03 -9.77 2.98
N GLY A 220 5.39 -9.45 1.73
CA GLY A 220 5.63 -10.45 0.71
C GLY A 220 6.03 -9.86 -0.62
N SER A 221 6.03 -10.70 -1.65
CA SER A 221 6.43 -10.31 -2.99
C SER A 221 5.56 -11.00 -4.06
N ALA A 222 5.38 -10.31 -5.18
CA ALA A 222 4.74 -10.86 -6.37
C ALA A 222 5.74 -11.72 -7.16
N ASP A 223 5.97 -12.94 -6.68
CA ASP A 223 6.86 -13.98 -7.29
C ASP A 223 8.34 -13.56 -7.41
N LEU A 224 8.78 -12.52 -6.73
CA LEU A 224 10.12 -11.94 -6.83
C LEU A 224 10.88 -11.90 -5.48
N ALA A 225 10.51 -12.76 -4.52
CA ALA A 225 11.07 -12.73 -3.16
C ALA A 225 12.60 -12.78 -3.15
N GLY A 226 13.22 -13.62 -3.97
CA GLY A 226 14.67 -13.75 -4.10
C GLY A 226 15.34 -12.56 -4.78
N SER A 227 14.66 -11.89 -5.71
CA SER A 227 15.18 -10.73 -6.44
C SER A 227 14.98 -9.42 -5.66
N ASN A 228 13.83 -9.27 -5.03
CA ASN A 228 13.51 -8.10 -4.21
C ASN A 228 14.19 -8.13 -2.83
N LEU A 229 14.69 -9.30 -2.40
CA LEU A 229 15.32 -9.50 -1.09
C LEU A 229 14.41 -9.07 0.07
N THR A 230 13.12 -9.39 -0.01
CA THR A 230 12.12 -9.02 0.99
C THR A 230 11.88 -10.11 2.04
N LYS A 231 12.35 -11.33 1.78
CA LYS A 231 12.37 -12.39 2.79
C LYS A 231 13.57 -12.17 3.71
N TRP A 232 13.34 -11.96 4.99
CA TRP A 232 14.33 -11.68 6.02
C TRP A 232 14.45 -12.85 7.00
N LYS A 233 15.47 -12.86 7.88
CA LYS A 233 15.83 -14.01 8.74
C LYS A 233 14.71 -14.51 9.65
N GLY A 234 13.81 -13.64 10.10
CA GLY A 234 12.66 -14.00 10.93
C GLY A 234 11.37 -14.25 10.13
N SER A 235 11.43 -14.30 8.80
CA SER A 235 10.25 -14.56 7.97
C SER A 235 9.77 -16.00 8.14
N LEU A 236 8.47 -16.13 8.42
CA LEU A 236 7.73 -17.39 8.45
C LEU A 236 6.66 -17.36 7.37
N ASP A 237 6.59 -18.39 6.55
CA ASP A 237 5.65 -18.47 5.44
C ASP A 237 4.20 -18.46 5.95
N ALA A 238 3.38 -17.56 5.41
CA ALA A 238 1.95 -17.46 5.67
C ALA A 238 1.14 -18.07 4.52
N GLY A 239 0.03 -18.72 4.81
CA GLY A 239 -0.95 -19.14 3.79
C GLY A 239 -0.78 -20.55 3.20
N ASN A 240 0.26 -21.30 3.50
CA ASN A 240 0.47 -22.64 2.91
C ASN A 240 0.14 -23.83 3.83
N GLY A 241 -0.75 -23.65 4.81
CA GLY A 241 -1.05 -24.69 5.78
C GLY A 241 0.12 -25.02 6.74
N ASN A 242 1.30 -24.46 6.50
CA ASN A 242 2.50 -24.66 7.32
C ASN A 242 2.55 -23.76 8.57
N SER A 243 1.68 -22.76 8.66
CA SER A 243 1.50 -21.98 9.87
C SER A 243 0.24 -22.40 10.62
N ALA A 244 0.15 -23.67 11.00
CA ALA A 244 -0.96 -24.20 11.80
C ALA A 244 -1.19 -23.44 13.11
N ASP A 245 -0.23 -22.62 13.52
CA ASP A 245 -0.25 -21.76 14.71
C ASP A 245 -0.46 -20.26 14.42
N GLY A 246 -0.74 -19.89 13.17
CA GLY A 246 -1.06 -18.50 12.78
C GLY A 246 0.11 -17.52 12.88
N LYS A 247 1.35 -17.98 12.93
CA LYS A 247 2.54 -17.11 13.11
C LYS A 247 3.19 -16.63 11.81
N GLY A 248 2.64 -16.97 10.63
CA GLY A 248 3.19 -16.56 9.35
C GLY A 248 3.15 -15.03 9.17
N ASN A 249 4.26 -14.45 8.70
CA ASN A 249 4.42 -13.03 8.43
C ASN A 249 4.97 -12.71 7.04
N TYR A 250 5.16 -13.75 6.20
CA TYR A 250 5.59 -13.60 4.82
C TYR A 250 4.63 -14.30 3.85
N VAL A 251 4.10 -13.53 2.90
CA VAL A 251 3.06 -13.94 1.96
C VAL A 251 3.66 -14.08 0.55
N TYR A 252 3.46 -15.23 -0.08
CA TYR A 252 3.75 -15.42 -1.49
C TYR A 252 2.50 -15.11 -2.31
N TYR A 253 2.49 -13.97 -2.98
CA TYR A 253 1.34 -13.52 -3.77
C TYR A 253 1.28 -14.14 -5.16
N GLY A 254 2.40 -14.73 -5.67
CA GLY A 254 2.55 -15.09 -7.07
C GLY A 254 2.56 -13.84 -7.96
N VAL A 255 2.44 -14.01 -9.27
CA VAL A 255 2.43 -12.89 -10.24
C VAL A 255 1.07 -12.19 -10.20
N ARG A 256 0.84 -11.35 -9.18
CA ARG A 256 -0.43 -10.66 -8.88
C ARG A 256 -0.18 -9.31 -8.19
N GLU A 257 0.47 -8.39 -8.89
CA GLU A 257 0.91 -7.11 -8.33
C GLU A 257 -0.28 -6.25 -7.86
N PHE A 258 -1.38 -6.24 -8.62
CA PHE A 258 -2.57 -5.47 -8.26
C PHE A 258 -3.26 -6.07 -7.02
N GLY A 259 -3.51 -7.37 -7.03
CA GLY A 259 -4.10 -8.08 -5.88
C GLY A 259 -3.24 -7.98 -4.63
N MET A 260 -1.93 -8.13 -4.75
CA MET A 260 -0.96 -7.99 -3.66
C MET A 260 -1.06 -6.62 -2.98
N THR A 261 -0.97 -5.56 -3.77
CA THR A 261 -1.01 -4.18 -3.24
C THR A 261 -2.39 -3.86 -2.65
N ALA A 262 -3.48 -4.34 -3.25
CA ALA A 262 -4.82 -4.16 -2.69
C ALA A 262 -5.02 -4.95 -1.37
N ILE A 263 -4.44 -6.14 -1.25
CA ILE A 263 -4.44 -6.92 0.02
C ILE A 263 -3.64 -6.17 1.09
N ALA A 264 -2.48 -5.60 0.75
CA ALA A 264 -1.71 -4.78 1.68
C ALA A 264 -2.53 -3.58 2.19
N ASN A 265 -3.28 -2.90 1.30
CA ASN A 265 -4.21 -1.85 1.71
C ASN A 265 -5.29 -2.35 2.68
N GLY A 266 -5.86 -3.52 2.41
CA GLY A 266 -6.85 -4.15 3.29
C GLY A 266 -6.29 -4.48 4.67
N LEU A 267 -5.07 -5.02 4.74
CA LEU A 267 -4.38 -5.31 6.00
C LEU A 267 -4.10 -4.03 6.80
N ALA A 268 -3.66 -2.95 6.13
CA ALA A 268 -3.45 -1.65 6.76
C ALA A 268 -4.75 -1.08 7.36
N LEU A 269 -5.85 -1.16 6.62
CA LEU A 269 -7.17 -0.67 7.07
C LEU A 269 -7.78 -1.52 8.18
N HIS A 270 -7.50 -2.83 8.21
CA HIS A 270 -7.92 -3.69 9.31
C HIS A 270 -7.32 -3.26 10.64
N GLY A 271 -6.10 -2.72 10.61
CA GLY A 271 -5.34 -2.34 11.79
C GLY A 271 -4.64 -3.53 12.48
N GLY A 272 -3.71 -3.21 13.37
CA GLY A 272 -2.92 -4.21 14.08
C GLY A 272 -1.77 -4.83 13.27
N PHE A 273 -1.61 -4.42 11.99
CA PHE A 273 -0.54 -4.84 11.09
C PHE A 273 0.13 -3.63 10.44
N ILE A 274 1.41 -3.82 10.09
CA ILE A 274 2.18 -2.93 9.22
C ILE A 274 2.52 -3.74 7.96
N PRO A 275 1.72 -3.64 6.89
CA PRO A 275 1.96 -4.40 5.68
C PRO A 275 3.03 -3.79 4.80
N TYR A 276 3.85 -4.65 4.19
CA TYR A 276 4.68 -4.29 3.04
C TYR A 276 4.48 -5.27 1.89
N ASP A 277 4.58 -4.78 0.67
CA ASP A 277 4.54 -5.59 -0.55
C ASP A 277 5.74 -5.26 -1.44
N ALA A 278 6.06 -6.16 -2.38
CA ALA A 278 7.23 -5.93 -3.22
C ALA A 278 7.09 -6.50 -4.63
N THR A 279 7.64 -5.73 -5.58
CA THR A 279 7.86 -6.15 -6.97
C THR A 279 9.00 -5.34 -7.58
N PHE A 280 9.31 -5.50 -8.87
CA PHE A 280 10.19 -4.58 -9.59
C PHE A 280 9.50 -3.24 -9.83
N LEU A 281 10.28 -2.16 -9.92
CA LEU A 281 9.70 -0.83 -10.11
C LEU A 281 8.86 -0.74 -11.39
N VAL A 282 9.32 -1.36 -12.49
CA VAL A 282 8.58 -1.39 -13.75
C VAL A 282 7.20 -2.05 -13.60
N PHE A 283 7.07 -3.06 -12.74
CA PHE A 283 5.81 -3.77 -12.51
C PHE A 283 4.86 -3.03 -11.58
N SER A 284 5.26 -1.86 -11.05
CA SER A 284 4.31 -0.94 -10.41
C SER A 284 3.18 -0.51 -11.36
N ASP A 285 3.38 -0.61 -12.67
CA ASP A 285 2.34 -0.37 -13.66
C ASP A 285 1.12 -1.28 -13.47
N TYR A 286 1.34 -2.57 -13.15
CA TYR A 286 0.25 -3.51 -12.85
C TYR A 286 -0.46 -3.18 -11.53
N ALA A 287 0.26 -2.62 -10.55
CA ALA A 287 -0.26 -2.26 -9.24
C ALA A 287 -0.77 -0.80 -9.15
N ARG A 288 -0.59 0.00 -10.21
CA ARG A 288 -0.77 1.46 -10.21
C ARG A 288 -2.06 1.92 -9.56
N ASN A 289 -3.17 1.28 -9.86
CA ASN A 289 -4.47 1.62 -9.29
C ASN A 289 -4.47 1.42 -7.76
N ALA A 290 -3.99 0.28 -7.26
CA ALA A 290 -3.97 -0.01 -5.83
C ALA A 290 -3.01 0.91 -5.06
N VAL A 291 -1.86 1.29 -5.64
CA VAL A 291 -0.94 2.30 -5.07
C VAL A 291 -1.63 3.67 -4.95
N ARG A 292 -2.34 4.07 -6.01
CA ARG A 292 -3.14 5.32 -5.95
C ARG A 292 -4.24 5.23 -4.88
N MET A 293 -4.89 4.07 -4.76
CA MET A 293 -5.90 3.84 -3.72
C MET A 293 -5.29 3.90 -2.32
N SER A 294 -4.07 3.39 -2.09
CA SER A 294 -3.38 3.50 -0.80
C SER A 294 -3.30 4.96 -0.32
N ALA A 295 -3.00 5.86 -1.24
CA ALA A 295 -2.91 7.29 -0.94
C ALA A 295 -4.29 7.96 -0.75
N LEU A 296 -5.31 7.51 -1.50
CA LEU A 296 -6.67 8.05 -1.46
C LEU A 296 -7.42 7.64 -0.18
N ILE A 297 -7.23 6.39 0.28
CA ILE A 297 -7.89 5.83 1.49
C ILE A 297 -7.00 5.89 2.74
N PRO A 298 -6.07 6.79 2.84
CA PRO A 298 -4.92 6.95 3.74
C PRO A 298 -4.42 5.65 4.40
N ALA A 299 -4.09 4.62 3.58
CA ALA A 299 -3.59 3.34 4.08
C ALA A 299 -2.10 3.42 4.48
N HIS A 300 -1.76 2.94 5.67
CA HIS A 300 -0.37 2.78 6.11
C HIS A 300 0.23 1.51 5.47
N ALA A 301 0.51 1.56 4.17
CA ALA A 301 1.13 0.47 3.42
C ALA A 301 2.52 0.87 2.91
N ILE A 302 3.46 -0.07 2.90
CA ILE A 302 4.84 0.14 2.43
C ILE A 302 5.03 -0.65 1.16
N HIS A 303 5.18 0.06 0.03
CA HIS A 303 5.40 -0.53 -1.28
C HIS A 303 6.88 -0.54 -1.62
N VAL A 304 7.48 -1.72 -1.68
CA VAL A 304 8.91 -1.91 -1.95
C VAL A 304 9.12 -2.23 -3.43
N TYR A 305 9.88 -1.39 -4.09
CA TYR A 305 10.24 -1.57 -5.49
C TYR A 305 11.76 -1.72 -5.63
N THR A 306 12.19 -2.73 -6.38
CA THR A 306 13.62 -2.91 -6.68
C THR A 306 13.86 -2.81 -8.19
N HIS A 307 15.14 -2.85 -8.60
CA HIS A 307 15.51 -2.66 -10.00
C HIS A 307 15.06 -1.28 -10.50
N ASP A 308 15.56 -0.26 -9.80
CA ASP A 308 15.07 1.13 -9.78
C ASP A 308 15.30 1.94 -11.06
N SER A 309 16.18 1.46 -11.97
CA SER A 309 16.59 2.22 -13.14
C SER A 309 17.20 1.35 -14.22
N ILE A 310 17.68 1.96 -15.31
CA ILE A 310 18.47 1.30 -16.36
C ILE A 310 19.73 0.61 -15.81
N GLY A 311 20.19 0.98 -14.59
CA GLY A 311 21.33 0.38 -13.90
C GLY A 311 21.10 -1.08 -13.46
N LEU A 312 19.89 -1.65 -13.65
CA LEU A 312 19.62 -3.06 -13.36
C LEU A 312 20.40 -4.02 -14.30
N GLY A 313 20.73 -3.57 -15.52
CA GLY A 313 21.61 -4.29 -16.43
C GLY A 313 20.88 -5.11 -17.50
N GLU A 314 21.16 -6.41 -17.57
CA GLU A 314 20.88 -7.33 -18.69
C GLU A 314 19.40 -7.69 -18.90
N ASP A 315 18.51 -7.42 -17.99
CA ASP A 315 17.08 -7.79 -18.11
C ASP A 315 16.34 -7.05 -19.25
N GLY A 316 16.92 -5.96 -19.74
CA GLY A 316 16.47 -5.24 -20.93
C GLY A 316 15.28 -4.29 -20.71
N PRO A 317 14.76 -3.70 -21.82
CA PRO A 317 13.82 -2.58 -21.76
C PRO A 317 12.46 -2.92 -21.13
N THR A 318 12.04 -4.18 -21.13
CA THR A 318 10.80 -4.61 -20.47
C THR A 318 10.88 -4.58 -18.95
N HIS A 319 12.08 -4.45 -18.38
CA HIS A 319 12.35 -4.42 -16.94
C HIS A 319 12.99 -3.10 -16.47
N GLN A 320 13.37 -2.23 -17.40
CA GLN A 320 14.04 -0.95 -17.14
C GLN A 320 13.01 0.17 -16.98
N PRO A 321 12.76 0.67 -15.77
CA PRO A 321 11.82 1.78 -15.56
C PRO A 321 12.41 3.09 -16.10
N VAL A 322 11.56 3.95 -16.64
CA VAL A 322 11.93 5.24 -17.22
C VAL A 322 11.13 6.38 -16.56
N GLU A 323 9.79 6.37 -16.68
CA GLU A 323 8.89 7.40 -16.13
C GLU A 323 8.32 7.06 -14.76
N HIS A 324 8.52 5.85 -14.26
CA HIS A 324 7.87 5.31 -13.07
C HIS A 324 8.11 6.14 -11.81
N LEU A 325 9.37 6.60 -11.60
CA LEU A 325 9.71 7.45 -10.46
C LEU A 325 8.90 8.74 -10.46
N ALA A 326 8.89 9.46 -11.59
CA ALA A 326 8.14 10.71 -11.74
C ALA A 326 6.64 10.45 -11.55
N SER A 327 6.11 9.40 -12.18
CA SER A 327 4.69 9.08 -12.13
C SER A 327 4.19 8.72 -10.73
N LEU A 328 5.00 8.04 -9.91
CA LEU A 328 4.68 7.71 -8.53
C LEU A 328 4.78 8.94 -7.60
N ARG A 329 5.74 9.85 -7.85
CA ARG A 329 5.85 11.13 -7.14
C ARG A 329 4.65 12.06 -7.39
N TYR A 330 3.97 11.93 -8.53
CA TYR A 330 2.76 12.72 -8.82
C TYR A 330 1.49 12.20 -8.13
N ILE A 331 1.53 11.09 -7.41
CA ILE A 331 0.39 10.65 -6.60
C ILE A 331 0.34 11.50 -5.32
N PRO A 332 -0.70 12.33 -5.12
CA PRO A 332 -0.83 13.10 -3.88
C PRO A 332 -0.85 12.17 -2.65
N ASN A 333 -0.28 12.64 -1.55
CA ASN A 333 -0.19 11.91 -0.29
C ASN A 333 0.67 10.63 -0.32
N ASN A 334 1.37 10.34 -1.41
CA ASN A 334 2.40 9.31 -1.47
C ASN A 334 3.76 9.90 -1.11
N GLN A 335 4.66 9.12 -0.52
CA GLN A 335 6.08 9.45 -0.36
C GLN A 335 6.90 8.43 -1.14
N LEU A 336 7.76 8.91 -2.03
CA LEU A 336 8.69 8.06 -2.75
C LEU A 336 10.12 8.30 -2.25
N TRP A 337 10.71 7.23 -1.74
CA TRP A 337 12.09 7.18 -1.28
C TRP A 337 12.97 6.46 -2.29
N ARG A 338 14.06 7.08 -2.70
CA ARG A 338 15.10 6.47 -3.55
C ARG A 338 16.47 6.68 -2.89
N PRO A 339 16.84 5.82 -1.94
CA PRO A 339 18.05 5.96 -1.14
C PRO A 339 19.33 5.63 -1.93
N CYS A 340 20.42 6.31 -1.61
CA CYS A 340 21.73 6.17 -2.27
C CYS A 340 22.66 5.14 -1.60
N ASP A 341 22.36 4.69 -0.39
CA ASP A 341 23.19 3.72 0.36
C ASP A 341 22.40 3.05 1.49
N ALA A 342 23.07 2.25 2.30
CA ALA A 342 22.47 1.52 3.40
C ALA A 342 21.89 2.43 4.51
N VAL A 343 22.48 3.59 4.73
CA VAL A 343 22.03 4.54 5.77
C VAL A 343 20.71 5.17 5.37
N GLU A 344 20.64 5.72 4.15
CA GLU A 344 19.37 6.27 3.64
C GLU A 344 18.31 5.19 3.51
N SER A 345 18.66 3.94 3.14
CA SER A 345 17.73 2.82 3.09
C SER A 345 17.14 2.49 4.46
N ALA A 346 17.94 2.48 5.52
CA ALA A 346 17.45 2.25 6.88
C ALA A 346 16.55 3.40 7.37
N VAL A 347 16.92 4.65 7.06
CA VAL A 347 16.08 5.82 7.39
C VAL A 347 14.75 5.79 6.63
N SER A 348 14.75 5.40 5.35
CA SER A 348 13.52 5.28 4.56
C SER A 348 12.57 4.23 5.14
N TRP A 349 13.07 3.06 5.53
CA TRP A 349 12.28 2.03 6.23
C TRP A 349 11.75 2.53 7.57
N LYS A 350 12.61 3.14 8.39
CA LYS A 350 12.22 3.71 9.69
C LYS A 350 11.05 4.68 9.52
N LEU A 351 11.17 5.64 8.61
CA LEU A 351 10.14 6.66 8.40
C LEU A 351 8.88 6.10 7.73
N ALA A 352 8.98 5.10 6.87
CA ALA A 352 7.83 4.41 6.30
C ALA A 352 7.04 3.65 7.38
N ILE A 353 7.72 3.01 8.33
CA ILE A 353 7.11 2.35 9.50
C ILE A 353 6.44 3.37 10.44
N GLU A 354 7.05 4.54 10.64
CA GLU A 354 6.54 5.60 11.50
C GLU A 354 5.39 6.40 10.88
N ARG A 355 5.27 6.39 9.55
CA ARG A 355 4.29 7.18 8.82
C ARG A 355 2.90 6.56 8.88
N LYS A 356 2.00 7.17 9.65
CA LYS A 356 0.60 6.74 9.77
C LYS A 356 -0.31 7.43 8.75
N GLY A 357 -1.33 6.70 8.30
CA GLY A 357 -2.39 7.27 7.47
C GLY A 357 -1.96 7.69 6.06
N ALA A 358 -0.90 7.10 5.52
CA ALA A 358 -0.46 7.33 4.16
C ALA A 358 0.58 6.28 3.70
N PRO A 359 0.66 5.95 2.41
CA PRO A 359 1.62 4.99 1.89
C PRO A 359 3.01 5.58 1.72
N SER A 360 4.00 4.68 1.67
CA SER A 360 5.37 4.99 1.28
C SER A 360 5.84 4.01 0.21
N CYS A 361 6.40 4.52 -0.89
CA CYS A 361 7.08 3.74 -1.91
C CYS A 361 8.60 3.80 -1.65
N LEU A 362 9.23 2.65 -1.41
CA LEU A 362 10.66 2.53 -1.18
C LEU A 362 11.30 1.90 -2.42
N VAL A 363 12.17 2.64 -3.10
CA VAL A 363 12.73 2.25 -4.40
C VAL A 363 14.23 1.98 -4.27
N PHE A 364 14.65 0.76 -4.63
CA PHE A 364 15.99 0.27 -4.35
C PHE A 364 16.72 -0.22 -5.60
N SER A 365 18.04 0.00 -5.65
CA SER A 365 18.92 -0.43 -6.74
C SER A 365 19.18 -1.95 -6.74
N ARG A 366 19.44 -2.50 -7.92
CA ARG A 366 19.99 -3.85 -8.10
C ARG A 366 21.50 -3.88 -7.91
N GLN A 367 22.19 -2.87 -8.43
CA GLN A 367 23.65 -2.73 -8.37
C GLN A 367 24.11 -2.25 -6.99
N ASN A 368 25.34 -2.60 -6.62
CA ASN A 368 25.97 -2.11 -5.40
C ASN A 368 26.26 -0.61 -5.51
N LEU A 369 26.10 0.10 -4.40
CA LEU A 369 26.38 1.53 -4.29
C LEU A 369 27.37 1.78 -3.16
N LYS A 370 28.19 2.82 -3.32
CA LYS A 370 29.20 3.22 -2.32
C LYS A 370 28.55 3.95 -1.16
N HIS A 371 29.02 3.65 0.03
CA HIS A 371 28.66 4.38 1.22
C HIS A 371 29.05 5.86 1.12
N GLN A 372 28.16 6.75 1.53
CA GLN A 372 28.44 8.19 1.63
C GLN A 372 28.74 8.58 3.08
N GLN A 373 29.89 9.23 3.27
CA GLN A 373 30.29 9.73 4.61
C GLN A 373 29.41 10.91 5.01
N ARG A 374 28.91 10.89 6.23
CA ARG A 374 28.03 11.92 6.79
C ARG A 374 28.39 12.24 8.24
N SER A 375 28.27 13.50 8.61
CA SER A 375 28.21 13.91 10.01
C SER A 375 26.89 13.43 10.66
N ALA A 376 26.83 13.42 11.97
CA ALA A 376 25.60 13.08 12.70
C ALA A 376 24.43 14.00 12.35
N GLN A 377 24.69 15.28 12.07
CA GLN A 377 23.69 16.23 11.62
C GLN A 377 23.14 15.83 10.25
N GLN A 378 23.99 15.52 9.28
CA GLN A 378 23.58 15.09 7.94
C GLN A 378 22.76 13.79 7.98
N VAL A 379 23.12 12.84 8.84
CA VAL A 379 22.32 11.63 9.06
C VAL A 379 20.91 11.98 9.57
N ALA A 380 20.79 12.91 10.49
CA ALA A 380 19.49 13.37 10.98
C ALA A 380 18.69 14.12 9.91
N GLU A 381 19.38 14.84 9.01
CA GLU A 381 18.75 15.59 7.91
C GLU A 381 18.22 14.71 6.77
N ILE A 382 18.62 13.44 6.67
CA ILE A 382 18.01 12.48 5.73
C ILE A 382 16.47 12.44 5.91
N ALA A 383 16.02 12.51 7.17
CA ALA A 383 14.59 12.52 7.51
C ALA A 383 13.82 13.74 6.98
N ARG A 384 14.51 14.75 6.46
CA ARG A 384 13.91 15.93 5.81
C ARG A 384 13.70 15.77 4.31
N GLY A 385 14.11 14.62 3.74
CA GLY A 385 13.86 14.26 2.33
C GLY A 385 14.86 14.81 1.32
N GLY A 386 15.63 15.84 1.69
CA GLY A 386 16.72 16.40 0.89
C GLY A 386 17.66 17.20 1.79
N TYR A 387 18.96 17.03 1.62
CA TYR A 387 19.97 17.64 2.48
C TYR A 387 21.29 17.87 1.74
N VAL A 388 22.12 18.77 2.28
CA VAL A 388 23.46 19.03 1.75
C VAL A 388 24.40 17.89 2.15
N LEU A 389 24.82 17.08 1.16
CA LEU A 389 25.75 15.98 1.38
C LEU A 389 27.20 16.49 1.33
N SER A 390 27.52 17.42 0.45
CA SER A 390 28.86 18.00 0.33
C SER A 390 28.77 19.48 -0.03
N ASP A 391 29.53 20.30 0.69
CA ASP A 391 29.77 21.72 0.38
C ASP A 391 31.28 21.96 0.21
N PRO A 392 31.69 22.84 -0.69
CA PRO A 392 33.09 23.25 -0.77
C PRO A 392 33.49 24.01 0.48
N GLN A 393 34.71 23.74 0.97
CA GLN A 393 35.29 24.47 2.10
C GLN A 393 35.82 25.83 1.60
N ASP A 394 35.62 26.89 2.38
CA ASP A 394 36.24 28.21 2.22
C ASP A 394 35.87 28.97 0.91
N THR A 395 35.01 28.44 0.05
CA THR A 395 34.59 29.10 -1.18
C THR A 395 33.09 29.02 -1.39
N LYS A 396 32.52 30.09 -1.98
CA LYS A 396 31.13 30.10 -2.41
C LYS A 396 30.97 29.19 -3.62
N PHE A 397 30.07 28.19 -3.54
CA PHE A 397 29.80 27.31 -4.67
C PHE A 397 29.17 28.09 -5.85
N LYS A 398 29.48 27.62 -7.06
CA LYS A 398 29.01 28.21 -8.33
C LYS A 398 27.78 27.51 -8.90
N ALA A 399 27.61 26.23 -8.52
CA ALA A 399 26.48 25.39 -8.96
C ALA A 399 26.07 24.39 -7.89
N ILE A 400 24.89 23.79 -8.07
CA ILE A 400 24.35 22.74 -7.21
C ILE A 400 24.07 21.49 -8.06
N LEU A 401 24.61 20.35 -7.64
CA LEU A 401 24.26 19.04 -8.17
C LEU A 401 23.21 18.40 -7.25
N ILE A 402 22.03 18.11 -7.75
CA ILE A 402 20.95 17.44 -7.01
C ILE A 402 20.88 16.00 -7.51
N ALA A 403 21.06 15.02 -6.65
CA ALA A 403 21.03 13.63 -7.04
C ALA A 403 20.20 12.78 -6.07
N THR A 404 19.77 11.62 -6.54
CA THR A 404 19.02 10.65 -5.75
C THR A 404 19.43 9.23 -6.14
N GLY A 405 19.31 8.29 -5.20
CA GLY A 405 19.63 6.89 -5.46
C GLY A 405 21.06 6.67 -5.96
N SER A 406 21.21 5.82 -6.97
CA SER A 406 22.50 5.45 -7.56
C SER A 406 23.29 6.62 -8.13
N GLU A 407 22.67 7.72 -8.47
CA GLU A 407 23.33 8.87 -9.09
C GLU A 407 23.99 9.82 -8.09
N VAL A 408 23.78 9.62 -6.77
CA VAL A 408 24.45 10.42 -5.73
C VAL A 408 25.97 10.21 -5.76
N GLU A 409 26.41 8.96 -5.94
CA GLU A 409 27.86 8.66 -6.10
C GLU A 409 28.43 9.39 -7.31
N LEU A 410 27.74 9.35 -8.45
CA LEU A 410 28.14 10.03 -9.68
C LEU A 410 28.24 11.55 -9.47
N ALA A 411 27.29 12.17 -8.77
CA ALA A 411 27.31 13.59 -8.46
C ALA A 411 28.50 13.96 -7.53
N MET A 412 28.81 13.10 -6.55
CA MET A 412 29.96 13.27 -5.68
C MET A 412 31.31 13.15 -6.44
N GLU A 413 31.40 12.27 -7.42
CA GLU A 413 32.58 12.13 -8.28
C GLU A 413 32.73 13.33 -9.22
N ALA A 414 31.61 13.77 -9.82
CA ALA A 414 31.58 14.98 -10.64
C ALA A 414 32.03 16.22 -9.84
N ALA A 415 31.57 16.37 -8.61
CA ALA A 415 31.98 17.48 -7.74
C ALA A 415 33.50 17.47 -7.47
N ARG A 416 34.09 16.29 -7.21
CA ARG A 416 35.55 16.14 -7.03
C ARG A 416 36.33 16.51 -8.29
N THR A 417 35.84 16.10 -9.46
CA THR A 417 36.45 16.41 -10.75
C THR A 417 36.37 17.91 -11.09
N LEU A 418 35.23 18.55 -10.81
CA LEU A 418 35.04 19.99 -10.99
C LEU A 418 35.93 20.81 -10.03
N ALA A 419 36.11 20.34 -8.79
CA ALA A 419 37.00 21.01 -7.84
C ALA A 419 38.46 21.04 -8.32
N GLN A 420 38.93 20.04 -9.07
CA GLN A 420 40.27 20.04 -9.70
C GLN A 420 40.40 21.09 -10.81
N GLN A 421 39.29 21.65 -11.27
CA GLN A 421 39.22 22.73 -12.29
C GLN A 421 38.83 24.09 -11.67
N ASP A 422 38.96 24.24 -10.36
CA ASP A 422 38.56 25.43 -9.59
C ASP A 422 37.05 25.76 -9.70
N ILE A 423 36.22 24.76 -9.96
CA ILE A 423 34.78 24.90 -9.99
C ILE A 423 34.18 24.27 -8.75
N ALA A 424 33.90 25.12 -7.77
CA ALA A 424 33.27 24.70 -6.51
C ALA A 424 31.76 24.44 -6.69
N VAL A 425 31.27 23.26 -6.31
CA VAL A 425 29.86 22.89 -6.40
C VAL A 425 29.37 22.29 -5.08
N ARG A 426 28.09 22.53 -4.79
CA ARG A 426 27.35 21.84 -3.71
C ARG A 426 26.76 20.56 -4.25
N VAL A 427 26.80 19.48 -3.48
CA VAL A 427 26.04 18.25 -3.76
C VAL A 427 24.92 18.10 -2.75
N VAL A 428 23.71 17.90 -3.27
CA VAL A 428 22.49 17.63 -2.48
C VAL A 428 22.03 16.22 -2.76
N SER A 429 21.90 15.38 -1.73
CA SER A 429 21.17 14.13 -1.81
C SER A 429 19.69 14.41 -1.54
N MET A 430 18.81 13.92 -2.42
CA MET A 430 17.37 14.14 -2.31
C MET A 430 16.60 12.82 -2.38
N PRO A 431 16.68 12.00 -1.32
CA PRO A 431 16.05 10.67 -1.31
C PRO A 431 14.52 10.69 -1.31
N CYS A 432 13.87 11.79 -0.88
CA CYS A 432 12.40 11.91 -0.88
C CYS A 432 11.96 13.35 -1.13
N THR A 433 11.55 13.64 -2.35
CA THR A 433 11.16 14.98 -2.78
C THR A 433 9.92 15.53 -2.06
N GLU A 434 8.96 14.68 -1.74
CA GLU A 434 7.70 15.07 -1.08
C GLU A 434 7.94 15.58 0.35
N LEU A 435 8.88 14.94 1.08
CA LEU A 435 9.29 15.41 2.40
C LEU A 435 10.08 16.71 2.32
N PHE A 436 10.98 16.85 1.35
CA PHE A 436 11.74 18.09 1.15
C PHE A 436 10.82 19.26 0.81
N ASP A 437 9.84 19.04 -0.07
CA ASP A 437 8.86 20.08 -0.44
C ASP A 437 8.00 20.55 0.73
N GLY A 438 7.73 19.66 1.68
CA GLY A 438 7.00 19.97 2.92
C GLY A 438 7.84 20.69 3.99
N GLN A 439 9.15 20.88 3.80
CA GLN A 439 9.99 21.56 4.79
C GLN A 439 9.75 23.07 4.82
N PRO A 440 10.01 23.74 5.96
CA PRO A 440 9.98 25.19 6.03
C PRO A 440 10.87 25.84 4.96
N LEU A 441 10.42 27.01 4.48
CA LEU A 441 11.14 27.76 3.42
C LEU A 441 12.61 28.00 3.78
N GLU A 442 12.89 28.35 5.02
CA GLU A 442 14.25 28.58 5.54
C GLU A 442 15.16 27.35 5.31
N TYR A 443 14.66 26.14 5.62
CA TYR A 443 15.42 24.92 5.37
C TYR A 443 15.64 24.67 3.87
N ARG A 444 14.59 24.80 3.08
CA ARG A 444 14.68 24.60 1.62
C ARG A 444 15.66 25.59 0.98
N GLU A 445 15.63 26.87 1.40
CA GLU A 445 16.58 27.88 0.97
C GLU A 445 18.02 27.61 1.50
N GLY A 446 18.16 27.00 2.67
CA GLY A 446 19.45 26.54 3.16
C GLY A 446 20.07 25.46 2.28
N VAL A 447 19.25 24.54 1.77
CA VAL A 447 19.69 23.44 0.89
C VAL A 447 19.82 23.91 -0.56
N LEU A 448 18.79 24.59 -1.10
CA LEU A 448 18.71 25.08 -2.49
C LEU A 448 18.48 26.61 -2.52
N PRO A 449 19.51 27.41 -2.19
CA PRO A 449 19.33 28.85 -2.09
C PRO A 449 18.98 29.51 -3.41
N GLY A 450 18.01 30.43 -3.39
CA GLY A 450 17.48 31.13 -4.55
C GLY A 450 18.50 31.95 -5.33
N TRP A 451 19.62 32.36 -4.68
CA TRP A 451 20.70 33.07 -5.35
C TRP A 451 21.53 32.18 -6.28
N CYS A 452 21.58 30.85 -6.08
CA CYS A 452 22.28 29.91 -6.97
C CYS A 452 21.26 29.23 -7.89
N ARG A 453 21.22 29.67 -9.13
CA ARG A 453 20.32 29.12 -10.16
C ARG A 453 20.99 28.11 -11.08
N ALA A 454 22.32 28.05 -11.10
CA ALA A 454 23.05 26.99 -11.79
C ALA A 454 22.85 25.67 -11.04
N ARG A 455 21.84 24.91 -11.43
CA ARG A 455 21.45 23.65 -10.79
C ARG A 455 21.32 22.58 -11.84
N VAL A 456 21.83 21.38 -11.54
CA VAL A 456 21.69 20.18 -12.38
C VAL A 456 21.12 19.07 -11.51
N ALA A 457 20.07 18.42 -12.01
CA ALA A 457 19.56 17.20 -11.41
C ALA A 457 20.12 15.97 -12.13
N VAL A 458 20.47 14.93 -11.36
CA VAL A 458 21.03 13.68 -11.88
C VAL A 458 20.21 12.52 -11.35
N GLU A 459 19.41 11.92 -12.22
CA GLU A 459 18.59 10.74 -11.93
C GLU A 459 18.43 9.91 -13.21
N ALA A 460 18.62 8.60 -13.11
CA ALA A 460 18.40 7.68 -14.23
C ALA A 460 16.90 7.45 -14.46
N ALA A 461 16.19 8.51 -14.91
CA ALA A 461 14.76 8.54 -15.19
C ALA A 461 14.44 9.72 -16.14
N THR A 462 13.15 9.99 -16.39
CA THR A 462 12.72 11.19 -17.14
C THR A 462 13.07 12.47 -16.40
N ALA A 463 13.60 13.47 -17.15
CA ALA A 463 14.12 14.71 -16.57
C ALA A 463 13.04 15.72 -16.13
N ASP A 464 11.84 15.67 -16.71
CA ASP A 464 10.82 16.72 -16.55
C ASP A 464 10.38 16.97 -15.11
N PHE A 465 10.35 15.95 -14.27
CA PHE A 465 10.02 16.09 -12.86
C PHE A 465 10.93 17.07 -12.10
N TRP A 466 12.20 17.13 -12.49
CA TRP A 466 13.22 17.93 -11.81
C TRP A 466 13.18 19.42 -12.13
N ARG A 467 12.44 19.83 -13.17
CA ARG A 467 12.33 21.25 -13.57
C ARG A 467 11.88 22.17 -12.45
N LYS A 468 11.08 21.69 -11.51
CA LYS A 468 10.67 22.48 -10.34
C LYS A 468 11.83 22.89 -9.42
N TYR A 469 12.94 22.16 -9.45
CA TYR A 469 14.15 22.44 -8.65
C TYR A 469 15.25 23.12 -9.45
N VAL A 470 15.40 22.77 -10.71
CA VAL A 470 16.51 23.25 -11.53
C VAL A 470 16.11 24.38 -12.47
N GLY A 471 14.83 24.56 -12.78
CA GLY A 471 14.34 25.51 -13.76
C GLY A 471 14.29 24.92 -15.18
N LEU A 472 14.16 25.79 -16.19
CA LEU A 472 14.08 25.37 -17.60
C LEU A 472 15.47 25.18 -18.24
N ASP A 473 16.50 25.73 -17.63
CA ASP A 473 17.88 25.79 -18.16
C ASP A 473 18.81 24.75 -17.50
N GLY A 474 18.27 23.97 -16.55
CA GLY A 474 19.01 22.98 -15.77
C GLY A 474 18.66 21.54 -16.09
#